data_5db52ec208d90c07e5f5f932588b13be
#
_entry.id   5db52ec208d90c07e5f5f932588b13be
#
_cell.length_a   1.000
_cell.length_b   1.000
_cell.length_c   1.000
_cell.angle_alpha   90.00
_cell.angle_beta   90.00
_cell.angle_gamma   90.00
#
_symmetry.space_group_name_H-M   'P 1'
#
loop_
_entity.id
_entity.type
_entity.pdbx_description
1 polymer ?
#
loop_
_entity_poly.entity_id
_entity_poly.type
_entity_poly.pdbx_seq_one_letter_code
_entity_poly.pdbx_strand_id
1 'polypeptide(L)'
;IESKKFQDCKSELPIAMGCTISNDVFIADLAKMPHILVAGATGMGKSVGLNAIVTSLLYKKHPSELKFVMIDPKMVEFSMYSKLEYHYIAKMEGEDECIVTDMNKAVATLKSLVAEMENRLLLLRDANVRNIKEYNTKFIQRRLNPEKGHKFMPYIVVIIDELADLIMNIGRKEVEIPISRITQKARAVGIHMILATQRPSTDIITGVIKANCPGRIAFRVTQMVDSRTILDRSGAQQLIGRGDMLISYNNEITRVQCAFVDTPEVEAIANYIDEQVGFDSAYMLPEYTPDMEGGNNSGGQGGGLGSISDRDSLFEEVAKQLVNGELNPSTSGIQRRYSIGYNRAGRLMDQLEAAGIVSASQGGKPRQVLMDPINLQSLLDN
;
A
#
# COMPACT_ATOMS: atom_id res chain seq x y z
N ILE A 1 11.66 3.81 25.42
CA ILE A 1 10.44 4.61 25.45
C ILE A 1 10.44 5.54 26.67
N GLU A 2 10.80 5.09 27.84
CA GLU A 2 10.84 5.90 29.09
C GLU A 2 11.91 7.00 29.08
N SER A 3 12.90 6.92 28.20
CA SER A 3 13.97 7.90 28.14
C SER A 3 13.43 9.31 27.86
N LYS A 4 13.94 10.32 28.60
CA LYS A 4 13.59 11.73 28.37
C LYS A 4 13.80 12.15 26.91
N LYS A 5 14.84 11.60 26.26
CA LYS A 5 15.14 11.84 24.85
C LYS A 5 14.00 11.40 23.92
N PHE A 6 13.34 10.26 24.20
CA PHE A 6 12.18 9.82 23.43
C PHE A 6 10.92 10.59 23.79
N GLN A 7 10.69 10.86 25.06
CA GLN A 7 9.52 11.61 25.54
C GLN A 7 9.47 13.03 24.95
N ASP A 8 10.61 13.72 24.94
CA ASP A 8 10.71 15.09 24.42
C ASP A 8 10.89 15.16 22.91
N CYS A 9 10.97 14.00 22.21
CA CYS A 9 11.18 13.94 20.76
C CYS A 9 9.99 14.54 20.00
N LYS A 10 10.27 15.54 19.15
CA LYS A 10 9.28 16.24 18.32
C LYS A 10 9.20 15.70 16.88
N SER A 11 9.84 14.57 16.59
CA SER A 11 9.76 13.91 15.28
C SER A 11 8.33 13.49 14.97
N GLU A 12 7.99 13.44 13.70
CA GLU A 12 6.64 13.04 13.25
C GLU A 12 6.36 11.56 13.57
N LEU A 13 7.30 10.66 13.27
CA LEU A 13 7.18 9.23 13.51
C LEU A 13 8.43 8.69 14.19
N PRO A 14 8.65 9.02 15.48
CA PRO A 14 9.85 8.59 16.19
C PRO A 14 9.76 7.11 16.57
N ILE A 15 10.87 6.39 16.30
CA ILE A 15 11.04 4.99 16.65
C ILE A 15 12.27 4.85 17.57
N ALA A 16 12.06 4.31 18.76
CA ALA A 16 13.12 4.03 19.74
C ALA A 16 13.73 2.66 19.43
N MET A 17 14.87 2.67 18.73
CA MET A 17 15.48 1.43 18.24
C MET A 17 16.34 0.72 19.30
N GLY A 18 16.73 1.39 20.36
CA GLY A 18 17.59 0.81 21.41
C GLY A 18 18.73 1.73 21.81
N CYS A 19 19.91 1.17 22.12
CA CYS A 19 21.07 1.92 22.57
C CYS A 19 22.28 1.68 21.66
N THR A 20 23.06 2.72 21.44
CA THR A 20 24.36 2.65 20.77
C THR A 20 25.42 2.00 21.68
N ILE A 21 26.62 1.77 21.14
CA ILE A 21 27.76 1.24 21.90
C ILE A 21 28.14 2.17 23.07
N SER A 22 27.93 3.49 22.91
CA SER A 22 28.16 4.49 23.96
C SER A 22 27.00 4.58 24.97
N ASN A 23 26.05 3.66 24.93
CA ASN A 23 24.86 3.63 25.74
C ASN A 23 23.90 4.82 25.56
N ASP A 24 23.98 5.49 24.41
CA ASP A 24 23.06 6.55 24.05
C ASP A 24 21.79 5.97 23.42
N VAL A 25 20.62 6.45 23.83
CA VAL A 25 19.34 6.05 23.20
C VAL A 25 19.34 6.49 21.73
N PHE A 26 19.17 5.52 20.83
CA PHE A 26 19.07 5.76 19.41
C PHE A 26 17.59 5.87 19.00
N ILE A 27 17.23 7.04 18.49
CA ILE A 27 15.89 7.34 17.99
C ILE A 27 16.01 7.67 16.50
N ALA A 28 15.26 6.96 15.68
CA ALA A 28 15.09 7.28 14.27
C ALA A 28 13.73 7.95 14.04
N ASP A 29 13.58 8.64 12.92
CA ASP A 29 12.32 9.23 12.49
C ASP A 29 11.90 8.58 11.15
N LEU A 30 10.84 7.77 11.18
CA LEU A 30 10.35 7.09 9.99
C LEU A 30 9.89 8.08 8.90
N ALA A 31 9.43 9.27 9.25
CA ALA A 31 9.07 10.28 8.27
C ALA A 31 10.29 10.85 7.52
N LYS A 32 11.48 10.85 8.15
CA LYS A 32 12.74 11.23 7.51
C LYS A 32 13.36 10.07 6.76
N MET A 33 13.22 8.85 7.28
CA MET A 33 13.67 7.57 6.73
C MET A 33 12.47 6.79 6.19
N PRO A 34 11.84 7.25 5.09
CA PRO A 34 10.44 6.96 4.79
C PRO A 34 10.14 5.49 4.49
N HIS A 35 11.14 4.75 4.03
CA HIS A 35 11.02 3.33 3.73
C HIS A 35 12.25 2.62 4.27
N ILE A 36 12.00 1.54 5.00
CA ILE A 36 13.04 0.79 5.69
C ILE A 36 13.07 -0.65 5.18
N LEU A 37 14.24 -1.12 4.86
CA LEU A 37 14.52 -2.54 4.66
C LEU A 37 15.09 -3.12 5.96
N VAL A 38 14.47 -4.18 6.48
CA VAL A 38 14.90 -4.88 7.69
C VAL A 38 15.25 -6.32 7.32
N ALA A 39 16.49 -6.74 7.55
CA ALA A 39 16.89 -8.10 7.25
C ALA A 39 17.82 -8.70 8.30
N GLY A 40 17.81 -10.03 8.40
CA GLY A 40 18.65 -10.77 9.32
C GLY A 40 18.31 -12.25 9.34
N ALA A 41 19.21 -13.10 9.82
CA ALA A 41 18.95 -14.52 9.94
C ALA A 41 17.89 -14.81 11.01
N THR A 42 17.23 -15.94 10.90
CA THR A 42 16.21 -16.41 11.86
C THR A 42 16.73 -16.38 13.29
N GLY A 43 15.96 -15.88 14.23
CA GLY A 43 16.31 -15.81 15.65
C GLY A 43 17.34 -14.73 16.02
N MET A 44 17.71 -13.85 15.09
CA MET A 44 18.71 -12.80 15.35
C MET A 44 18.12 -11.47 15.84
N GLY A 45 16.79 -11.35 15.96
CA GLY A 45 16.11 -10.21 16.55
C GLY A 45 15.23 -9.40 15.60
N LYS A 46 15.00 -9.86 14.35
CA LYS A 46 14.14 -9.18 13.36
C LYS A 46 12.74 -8.87 13.92
N SER A 47 12.05 -9.87 14.43
CA SER A 47 10.69 -9.74 14.97
C SER A 47 10.63 -8.81 16.19
N VAL A 48 11.62 -8.94 17.08
CA VAL A 48 11.77 -8.02 18.23
C VAL A 48 12.01 -6.57 17.76
N GLY A 49 12.79 -6.39 16.69
CA GLY A 49 13.00 -5.07 16.10
C GLY A 49 11.73 -4.48 15.48
N LEU A 50 10.91 -5.30 14.80
CA LEU A 50 9.61 -4.87 14.28
C LEU A 50 8.67 -4.51 15.43
N ASN A 51 8.63 -5.30 16.50
CA ASN A 51 7.85 -4.99 17.71
C ASN A 51 8.31 -3.67 18.34
N ALA A 52 9.60 -3.42 18.44
CA ALA A 52 10.14 -2.16 18.99
C ALA A 52 9.69 -0.95 18.13
N ILE A 53 9.65 -1.08 16.82
CA ILE A 53 9.15 -0.05 15.90
C ILE A 53 7.65 0.21 16.13
N VAL A 54 6.83 -0.84 16.10
CA VAL A 54 5.37 -0.72 16.26
C VAL A 54 5.04 -0.14 17.63
N THR A 55 5.62 -0.69 18.68
CA THR A 55 5.40 -0.20 20.06
C THR A 55 5.79 1.27 20.22
N SER A 56 6.93 1.70 19.65
CA SER A 56 7.35 3.11 19.69
C SER A 56 6.29 4.03 19.05
N LEU A 57 5.73 3.62 17.93
CA LEU A 57 4.71 4.38 17.22
C LEU A 57 3.37 4.41 17.97
N LEU A 58 2.95 3.29 18.57
CA LEU A 58 1.75 3.20 19.39
C LEU A 58 1.82 4.12 20.62
N TYR A 59 3.00 4.24 21.25
CA TYR A 59 3.20 5.15 22.37
C TYR A 59 3.22 6.63 21.99
N LYS A 60 3.52 6.94 20.74
CA LYS A 60 3.78 8.32 20.32
C LYS A 60 2.66 8.94 19.53
N LYS A 61 1.81 8.14 18.90
CA LYS A 61 0.78 8.60 17.97
C LYS A 61 -0.61 8.13 18.38
N HIS A 62 -1.56 9.05 18.32
CA HIS A 62 -2.97 8.74 18.53
C HIS A 62 -3.52 7.94 17.30
N PRO A 63 -4.53 7.07 17.49
CA PRO A 63 -5.13 6.30 16.38
C PRO A 63 -5.68 7.15 15.23
N SER A 64 -6.08 8.39 15.48
CA SER A 64 -6.50 9.32 14.41
C SER A 64 -5.35 9.82 13.53
N GLU A 65 -4.10 9.72 14.02
CA GLU A 65 -2.92 10.24 13.33
C GLU A 65 -2.10 9.15 12.63
N LEU A 66 -2.30 7.87 13.00
CA LEU A 66 -1.51 6.75 12.53
C LEU A 66 -2.39 5.53 12.26
N LYS A 67 -2.11 4.86 11.14
CA LYS A 67 -2.69 3.56 10.79
C LYS A 67 -1.61 2.60 10.35
N PHE A 68 -1.82 1.29 10.61
CA PHE A 68 -0.96 0.21 10.15
C PHE A 68 -1.66 -0.64 9.10
N VAL A 69 -0.90 -1.07 8.11
CA VAL A 69 -1.24 -2.20 7.23
C VAL A 69 -0.20 -3.28 7.50
N MET A 70 -0.63 -4.40 8.01
CA MET A 70 0.25 -5.49 8.41
C MET A 70 0.03 -6.69 7.50
N ILE A 71 1.11 -7.16 6.88
CA ILE A 71 1.12 -8.31 5.97
C ILE A 71 2.03 -9.37 6.58
N ASP A 72 1.42 -10.48 7.02
CA ASP A 72 2.10 -11.62 7.67
C ASP A 72 1.62 -12.94 7.04
N PRO A 73 2.25 -13.37 5.95
CA PRO A 73 1.85 -14.61 5.25
C PRO A 73 1.96 -15.88 6.11
N LYS A 74 2.69 -15.82 7.22
CA LYS A 74 2.91 -16.97 8.11
C LYS A 74 1.99 -17.01 9.33
N MET A 75 1.24 -15.95 9.60
CA MET A 75 0.37 -15.81 10.78
C MET A 75 1.10 -15.97 12.13
N VAL A 76 2.37 -15.59 12.21
CA VAL A 76 3.20 -15.84 13.41
C VAL A 76 3.52 -14.55 14.15
N GLU A 77 3.89 -13.51 13.42
CA GLU A 77 4.53 -12.32 14.01
C GLU A 77 3.51 -11.24 14.40
N PHE A 78 2.41 -11.10 13.66
CA PHE A 78 1.49 -9.98 13.83
C PHE A 78 0.10 -10.34 14.35
N SER A 79 -0.17 -11.60 14.65
CA SER A 79 -1.49 -12.05 15.14
C SER A 79 -1.97 -11.28 16.38
N MET A 80 -1.05 -10.90 17.26
CA MET A 80 -1.35 -10.14 18.49
C MET A 80 -1.85 -8.72 18.22
N TYR A 81 -1.51 -8.14 17.08
CA TYR A 81 -1.96 -6.79 16.69
C TYR A 81 -3.37 -6.77 16.10
N SER A 82 -4.02 -7.92 15.91
CA SER A 82 -5.43 -7.97 15.45
C SER A 82 -6.38 -7.19 16.36
N LYS A 83 -6.09 -7.13 17.66
CA LYS A 83 -6.83 -6.34 18.65
C LYS A 83 -6.82 -4.82 18.39
N LEU A 84 -5.89 -4.35 17.57
CA LEU A 84 -5.81 -2.93 17.19
C LEU A 84 -6.77 -2.55 16.05
N GLU A 85 -7.65 -3.44 15.59
CA GLU A 85 -8.48 -3.28 14.39
C GLU A 85 -9.24 -1.94 14.39
N TYR A 86 -9.98 -1.66 15.45
CA TYR A 86 -10.81 -0.45 15.54
C TYR A 86 -10.04 0.81 15.93
N HIS A 87 -8.73 0.70 16.11
CA HIS A 87 -7.88 1.83 16.52
C HIS A 87 -6.87 2.19 15.46
N TYR A 88 -5.98 1.26 15.15
CA TYR A 88 -4.79 1.54 14.33
C TYR A 88 -4.73 0.81 13.00
N ILE A 89 -5.64 -0.13 12.70
CA ILE A 89 -5.53 -0.92 11.47
C ILE A 89 -6.21 -0.20 10.30
N ALA A 90 -5.55 -0.31 9.14
CA ALA A 90 -6.11 0.01 7.84
C ALA A 90 -6.20 -1.27 7.01
N LYS A 91 -7.39 -1.56 6.45
CA LYS A 91 -7.65 -2.75 5.64
C LYS A 91 -8.51 -2.40 4.42
N MET A 92 -8.57 -3.29 3.43
CA MET A 92 -9.48 -3.12 2.30
C MET A 92 -10.93 -3.34 2.72
N GLU A 93 -11.84 -2.68 2.03
CA GLU A 93 -13.28 -2.88 2.22
C GLU A 93 -13.67 -4.33 1.87
N GLY A 94 -14.54 -4.93 2.69
CA GLY A 94 -15.00 -6.32 2.50
C GLY A 94 -14.03 -7.40 3.01
N GLU A 95 -12.88 -7.04 3.62
CA GLU A 95 -12.00 -8.01 4.23
C GLU A 95 -12.37 -8.23 5.70
N ASP A 96 -12.57 -9.52 6.07
CA ASP A 96 -12.88 -9.90 7.45
C ASP A 96 -11.64 -9.82 8.34
N GLU A 97 -10.48 -10.22 7.81
CA GLU A 97 -9.22 -10.23 8.55
C GLU A 97 -8.53 -8.86 8.53
N CYS A 98 -8.07 -8.41 9.69
CA CYS A 98 -7.34 -7.15 9.83
C CYS A 98 -5.83 -7.27 9.56
N ILE A 99 -5.27 -8.47 9.72
CA ILE A 99 -3.89 -8.80 9.32
C ILE A 99 -3.96 -9.59 8.00
N VAL A 100 -3.25 -9.13 7.00
CA VAL A 100 -3.29 -9.74 5.67
C VAL A 100 -2.39 -10.98 5.65
N THR A 101 -2.99 -12.14 5.53
CA THR A 101 -2.31 -13.45 5.58
C THR A 101 -2.29 -14.13 4.21
N ASP A 102 -3.33 -13.95 3.40
CA ASP A 102 -3.38 -14.45 2.03
C ASP A 102 -2.48 -13.63 1.09
N MET A 103 -1.71 -14.32 0.27
CA MET A 103 -0.71 -13.70 -0.60
C MET A 103 -1.33 -12.90 -1.75
N ASN A 104 -2.46 -13.35 -2.31
CA ASN A 104 -3.17 -12.62 -3.36
C ASN A 104 -3.81 -11.35 -2.78
N LYS A 105 -4.39 -11.45 -1.58
CA LYS A 105 -4.90 -10.31 -0.84
C LYS A 105 -3.79 -9.32 -0.48
N ALA A 106 -2.57 -9.80 -0.19
CA ALA A 106 -1.41 -8.92 0.04
C ALA A 106 -1.08 -8.07 -1.19
N VAL A 107 -1.10 -8.65 -2.39
CA VAL A 107 -0.89 -7.90 -3.63
C VAL A 107 -2.04 -6.93 -3.89
N ALA A 108 -3.28 -7.35 -3.68
CA ALA A 108 -4.45 -6.47 -3.79
C ALA A 108 -4.35 -5.29 -2.82
N THR A 109 -3.94 -5.53 -1.56
CA THR A 109 -3.70 -4.47 -0.56
C THR A 109 -2.58 -3.51 -0.99
N LEU A 110 -1.48 -4.01 -1.57
CA LEU A 110 -0.43 -3.15 -2.09
C LEU A 110 -0.92 -2.28 -3.26
N LYS A 111 -1.76 -2.81 -4.14
CA LYS A 111 -2.38 -2.06 -5.23
C LYS A 111 -3.39 -1.03 -4.72
N SER A 112 -4.19 -1.38 -3.72
CA SER A 112 -5.08 -0.46 -3.00
C SER A 112 -4.32 0.70 -2.36
N LEU A 113 -3.15 0.43 -1.75
CA LEU A 113 -2.27 1.46 -1.21
C LEU A 113 -1.70 2.39 -2.28
N VAL A 114 -1.46 1.90 -3.50
CA VAL A 114 -1.10 2.76 -4.64
C VAL A 114 -2.27 3.70 -4.97
N ALA A 115 -3.51 3.21 -5.00
CA ALA A 115 -4.68 4.05 -5.24
C ALA A 115 -4.87 5.09 -4.13
N GLU A 116 -4.73 4.70 -2.86
CA GLU A 116 -4.78 5.64 -1.72
C GLU A 116 -3.70 6.72 -1.83
N MET A 117 -2.47 6.33 -2.20
CA MET A 117 -1.38 7.28 -2.44
C MET A 117 -1.74 8.29 -3.54
N GLU A 118 -2.27 7.82 -4.66
CA GLU A 118 -2.64 8.68 -5.79
C GLU A 118 -3.80 9.62 -5.41
N ASN A 119 -4.82 9.13 -4.71
CA ASN A 119 -5.90 9.95 -4.17
C ASN A 119 -5.37 11.05 -3.22
N ARG A 120 -4.45 10.70 -2.33
CA ARG A 120 -3.83 11.68 -1.43
C ARG A 120 -3.01 12.73 -2.18
N LEU A 121 -2.28 12.33 -3.24
CA LEU A 121 -1.53 13.28 -4.08
C LEU A 121 -2.46 14.28 -4.77
N LEU A 122 -3.64 13.84 -5.24
CA LEU A 122 -4.67 14.73 -5.78
C LEU A 122 -5.14 15.73 -4.73
N LEU A 123 -5.47 15.28 -3.52
CA LEU A 123 -5.89 16.16 -2.42
C LEU A 123 -4.80 17.15 -2.00
N LEU A 124 -3.53 16.77 -1.99
CA LEU A 124 -2.41 17.68 -1.74
C LEU A 124 -2.33 18.78 -2.82
N ARG A 125 -2.47 18.38 -4.08
CA ARG A 125 -2.49 19.31 -5.22
C ARG A 125 -3.65 20.29 -5.11
N ASP A 126 -4.85 19.82 -4.84
CA ASP A 126 -6.05 20.64 -4.73
C ASP A 126 -5.98 21.59 -3.51
N ALA A 127 -5.36 21.16 -2.43
CA ALA A 127 -5.06 21.99 -1.26
C ALA A 127 -3.87 22.96 -1.49
N ASN A 128 -3.15 22.84 -2.62
CA ASN A 128 -1.94 23.60 -2.92
C ASN A 128 -0.90 23.52 -1.78
N VAL A 129 -0.53 22.29 -1.41
CA VAL A 129 0.48 21.98 -0.39
C VAL A 129 1.43 20.89 -0.89
N ARG A 130 2.61 20.76 -0.25
CA ARG A 130 3.67 19.85 -0.69
C ARG A 130 3.71 18.52 0.04
N ASN A 131 3.13 18.44 1.23
CA ASN A 131 3.22 17.26 2.08
C ASN A 131 2.04 17.17 3.05
N ILE A 132 1.89 15.98 3.62
CA ILE A 132 0.83 15.65 4.58
C ILE A 132 0.80 16.57 5.81
N LYS A 133 1.95 17.02 6.31
CA LYS A 133 2.03 17.90 7.47
C LYS A 133 1.39 19.26 7.19
N GLU A 134 1.75 19.87 6.05
CA GLU A 134 1.16 21.13 5.60
C GLU A 134 -0.35 20.97 5.35
N TYR A 135 -0.75 19.85 4.75
CA TYR A 135 -2.14 19.52 4.47
C TYR A 135 -2.96 19.41 5.76
N ASN A 136 -2.52 18.57 6.71
CA ASN A 136 -3.22 18.38 7.97
C ASN A 136 -3.27 19.68 8.80
N THR A 137 -2.22 20.51 8.75
CA THR A 137 -2.24 21.84 9.36
C THR A 137 -3.35 22.71 8.80
N LYS A 138 -3.49 22.77 7.45
CA LYS A 138 -4.58 23.52 6.80
C LYS A 138 -5.96 22.93 7.15
N PHE A 139 -6.08 21.59 7.21
CA PHE A 139 -7.33 20.94 7.55
C PHE A 139 -7.77 21.26 8.97
N ILE A 140 -6.87 21.15 9.97
CA ILE A 140 -7.13 21.51 11.36
C ILE A 140 -7.52 22.98 11.51
N GLN A 141 -6.91 23.85 10.71
CA GLN A 141 -7.26 25.30 10.66
C GLN A 141 -8.58 25.57 9.92
N ARG A 142 -9.33 24.52 9.51
CA ARG A 142 -10.60 24.63 8.75
C ARG A 142 -10.49 25.43 7.45
N ARG A 143 -9.32 25.34 6.78
CA ARG A 143 -9.06 26.01 5.49
C ARG A 143 -9.32 25.09 4.28
N LEU A 144 -9.75 23.87 4.51
CA LEU A 144 -10.08 22.89 3.49
C LEU A 144 -11.55 22.48 3.67
N ASN A 145 -12.30 22.42 2.55
CA ASN A 145 -13.73 22.10 2.60
C ASN A 145 -13.96 20.58 2.55
N PRO A 146 -14.56 19.96 3.59
CA PRO A 146 -14.89 18.52 3.59
C PRO A 146 -15.82 18.09 2.45
N GLU A 147 -16.74 18.95 2.00
CA GLU A 147 -17.64 18.65 0.88
C GLU A 147 -16.91 18.43 -0.45
N LYS A 148 -15.65 18.91 -0.56
CA LYS A 148 -14.77 18.64 -1.69
C LYS A 148 -13.89 17.39 -1.48
N GLY A 149 -14.25 16.54 -0.53
CA GLY A 149 -13.53 15.29 -0.23
C GLY A 149 -12.30 15.48 0.67
N HIS A 150 -12.03 16.70 1.16
CA HIS A 150 -10.93 16.88 2.10
C HIS A 150 -11.25 16.26 3.45
N LYS A 151 -10.32 15.46 3.96
CA LYS A 151 -10.38 14.81 5.27
C LYS A 151 -9.00 14.85 5.94
N PHE A 152 -8.94 14.69 7.25
CA PHE A 152 -7.67 14.51 7.93
C PHE A 152 -6.98 13.25 7.41
N MET A 153 -5.70 13.33 7.11
CA MET A 153 -4.90 12.21 6.61
C MET A 153 -4.04 11.63 7.73
N PRO A 154 -4.33 10.43 8.24
CA PRO A 154 -3.39 9.73 9.11
C PRO A 154 -2.16 9.30 8.34
N TYR A 155 -1.01 9.18 9.01
CA TYR A 155 0.11 8.43 8.48
C TYR A 155 -0.28 6.95 8.33
N ILE A 156 0.22 6.29 7.30
CA ILE A 156 0.03 4.85 7.11
C ILE A 156 1.41 4.18 7.11
N VAL A 157 1.61 3.23 8.00
CA VAL A 157 2.83 2.42 8.07
C VAL A 157 2.49 1.00 7.61
N VAL A 158 3.05 0.62 6.48
CA VAL A 158 2.87 -0.71 5.88
C VAL A 158 4.03 -1.58 6.32
N ILE A 159 3.75 -2.72 6.94
CA ILE A 159 4.76 -3.65 7.43
C ILE A 159 4.57 -4.99 6.76
N ILE A 160 5.61 -5.47 6.07
CA ILE A 160 5.65 -6.81 5.49
C ILE A 160 6.69 -7.61 6.27
N ASP A 161 6.25 -8.66 6.98
CA ASP A 161 7.14 -9.47 7.82
C ASP A 161 8.13 -10.29 6.99
N GLU A 162 7.68 -10.91 5.90
CA GLU A 162 8.55 -11.73 5.06
C GLU A 162 8.30 -11.46 3.56
N LEU A 163 9.09 -10.55 3.02
CA LEU A 163 9.02 -10.17 1.60
C LEU A 163 9.35 -11.35 0.67
N ALA A 164 10.25 -12.24 1.11
CA ALA A 164 10.64 -13.39 0.31
C ALA A 164 9.47 -14.31 -0.01
N ASP A 165 8.57 -14.51 0.95
CA ASP A 165 7.43 -15.41 0.75
C ASP A 165 6.44 -14.84 -0.29
N LEU A 166 6.21 -13.53 -0.31
CA LEU A 166 5.39 -12.90 -1.35
C LEU A 166 6.03 -13.03 -2.74
N ILE A 167 7.33 -12.72 -2.85
CA ILE A 167 8.04 -12.77 -4.14
C ILE A 167 8.10 -14.20 -4.69
N MET A 168 8.33 -15.19 -3.83
CA MET A 168 8.49 -16.59 -4.26
C MET A 168 7.17 -17.25 -4.67
N ASN A 169 6.06 -16.88 -4.05
CA ASN A 169 4.75 -17.51 -4.31
C ASN A 169 3.93 -16.79 -5.39
N ILE A 170 3.97 -15.47 -5.43
CA ILE A 170 3.19 -14.66 -6.39
C ILE A 170 4.00 -14.35 -7.64
N GLY A 171 5.29 -14.10 -7.45
CA GLY A 171 6.16 -13.64 -8.51
C GLY A 171 6.69 -12.23 -8.26
N ARG A 172 7.94 -12.04 -8.67
CA ARG A 172 8.69 -10.81 -8.39
C ARG A 172 8.02 -9.55 -8.93
N LYS A 173 7.56 -9.56 -10.18
CA LYS A 173 7.00 -8.36 -10.83
C LYS A 173 5.74 -7.88 -10.15
N GLU A 174 4.83 -8.79 -9.79
CA GLU A 174 3.54 -8.46 -9.17
C GLU A 174 3.72 -7.79 -7.80
N VAL A 175 4.77 -8.15 -7.06
CA VAL A 175 5.07 -7.60 -5.74
C VAL A 175 5.94 -6.32 -5.85
N GLU A 176 6.96 -6.34 -6.70
CA GLU A 176 7.94 -5.25 -6.81
C GLU A 176 7.35 -3.98 -7.44
N ILE A 177 6.45 -4.10 -8.42
CA ILE A 177 5.85 -2.94 -9.09
C ILE A 177 5.08 -2.04 -8.11
N PRO A 178 4.08 -2.53 -7.35
CA PRO A 178 3.35 -1.67 -6.40
C PRO A 178 4.26 -1.14 -5.28
N ILE A 179 5.20 -1.95 -4.76
CA ILE A 179 6.19 -1.49 -3.77
C ILE A 179 7.01 -0.33 -4.33
N SER A 180 7.51 -0.46 -5.55
CA SER A 180 8.31 0.59 -6.19
C SER A 180 7.51 1.87 -6.39
N ARG A 181 6.24 1.78 -6.84
CA ARG A 181 5.36 2.95 -7.00
C ARG A 181 5.13 3.68 -5.67
N ILE A 182 4.84 2.92 -4.61
CA ILE A 182 4.64 3.49 -3.27
C ILE A 182 5.95 4.15 -2.80
N THR A 183 7.06 3.43 -2.82
CA THR A 183 8.32 3.92 -2.24
C THR A 183 8.91 5.12 -2.98
N GLN A 184 8.56 5.33 -4.25
CA GLN A 184 8.98 6.51 -5.02
C GLN A 184 8.21 7.79 -4.68
N LYS A 185 6.92 7.71 -4.33
CA LYS A 185 6.04 8.89 -4.26
C LYS A 185 5.35 9.08 -2.90
N ALA A 186 5.21 8.03 -2.11
CA ALA A 186 4.33 8.02 -0.95
C ALA A 186 4.84 8.81 0.26
N ARG A 187 6.14 9.18 0.31
CA ARG A 187 6.70 9.99 1.39
C ARG A 187 5.92 11.29 1.61
N ALA A 188 5.58 11.98 0.54
CA ALA A 188 4.88 13.26 0.62
C ALA A 188 3.46 13.13 1.20
N VAL A 189 2.81 12.00 1.00
CA VAL A 189 1.44 11.69 1.45
C VAL A 189 1.38 10.89 2.76
N GLY A 190 2.53 10.68 3.41
CA GLY A 190 2.61 10.03 4.73
C GLY A 190 2.36 8.52 4.70
N ILE A 191 2.67 7.83 3.61
CA ILE A 191 2.66 6.37 3.56
C ILE A 191 4.10 5.87 3.58
N HIS A 192 4.43 5.03 4.55
CA HIS A 192 5.76 4.51 4.81
C HIS A 192 5.77 3.00 4.77
N MET A 193 6.85 2.39 4.29
CA MET A 193 6.97 0.94 4.19
C MET A 193 8.13 0.42 5.02
N ILE A 194 7.90 -0.69 5.71
CA ILE A 194 8.90 -1.49 6.39
C ILE A 194 8.88 -2.87 5.74
N LEU A 195 9.88 -3.15 4.94
CA LEU A 195 10.03 -4.40 4.21
C LEU A 195 10.99 -5.30 4.97
N ALA A 196 10.49 -6.38 5.58
CA ALA A 196 11.33 -7.28 6.32
C ALA A 196 11.53 -8.62 5.58
N THR A 197 12.70 -9.25 5.79
CA THR A 197 12.99 -10.57 5.26
C THR A 197 14.06 -11.30 6.08
N GLN A 198 13.93 -12.61 6.19
CA GLN A 198 14.95 -13.52 6.73
C GLN A 198 15.87 -14.08 5.64
N ARG A 199 15.56 -13.81 4.36
CA ARG A 199 16.30 -14.29 3.19
C ARG A 199 16.93 -13.12 2.41
N PRO A 200 18.09 -12.62 2.86
CA PRO A 200 18.72 -11.44 2.25
C PRO A 200 19.48 -11.78 0.96
N SER A 201 18.80 -12.42 0.00
CA SER A 201 19.37 -12.71 -1.32
C SER A 201 19.12 -11.57 -2.32
N THR A 202 19.90 -11.49 -3.39
CA THR A 202 19.74 -10.50 -4.46
C THR A 202 18.43 -10.67 -5.25
N ASP A 203 17.82 -11.86 -5.21
CA ASP A 203 16.53 -12.13 -5.84
C ASP A 203 15.39 -11.49 -5.06
N ILE A 204 15.54 -11.31 -3.75
CA ILE A 204 14.56 -10.70 -2.86
C ILE A 204 14.85 -9.22 -2.66
N ILE A 205 16.11 -8.89 -2.29
CA ILE A 205 16.57 -7.50 -2.07
C ILE A 205 17.18 -7.00 -3.38
N THR A 206 16.32 -6.59 -4.29
CA THR A 206 16.71 -6.14 -5.62
C THR A 206 17.33 -4.74 -5.60
N GLY A 207 17.98 -4.37 -6.70
CA GLY A 207 18.47 -3.00 -6.88
C GLY A 207 17.36 -1.95 -6.80
N VAL A 208 16.13 -2.29 -7.28
CA VAL A 208 14.97 -1.40 -7.23
C VAL A 208 14.51 -1.16 -5.79
N ILE A 209 14.39 -2.22 -4.99
CA ILE A 209 14.02 -2.12 -3.57
C ILE A 209 15.08 -1.32 -2.82
N LYS A 210 16.38 -1.61 -3.01
CA LYS A 210 17.46 -0.89 -2.34
C LYS A 210 17.52 0.60 -2.69
N ALA A 211 17.28 0.95 -3.95
CA ALA A 211 17.28 2.34 -4.40
C ALA A 211 16.17 3.18 -3.76
N ASN A 212 15.03 2.53 -3.43
CA ASN A 212 13.85 3.20 -2.89
C ASN A 212 13.71 3.07 -1.36
N CYS A 213 14.52 2.21 -0.72
CA CYS A 213 14.57 2.06 0.74
C CYS A 213 15.89 2.63 1.28
N PRO A 214 15.94 3.94 1.59
CA PRO A 214 17.15 4.60 2.06
C PRO A 214 17.53 4.18 3.48
N GLY A 215 16.55 3.76 4.28
CA GLY A 215 16.78 3.19 5.61
C GLY A 215 17.02 1.69 5.52
N ARG A 216 18.08 1.20 6.14
CA ARG A 216 18.39 -0.22 6.15
C ARG A 216 18.81 -0.66 7.54
N ILE A 217 18.22 -1.73 8.01
CA ILE A 217 18.50 -2.35 9.31
C ILE A 217 18.95 -3.78 9.04
N ALA A 218 20.17 -4.10 9.41
CA ALA A 218 20.70 -5.45 9.33
C ALA A 218 20.93 -6.01 10.72
N PHE A 219 20.16 -7.00 11.10
CA PHE A 219 20.51 -7.91 12.19
C PHE A 219 21.60 -8.87 11.75
N ARG A 220 22.11 -9.68 12.68
CA ARG A 220 23.15 -10.65 12.34
C ARG A 220 22.73 -11.52 11.16
N VAL A 221 23.66 -11.69 10.22
CA VAL A 221 23.59 -12.63 9.10
C VAL A 221 24.73 -13.62 9.17
N THR A 222 24.61 -14.73 8.46
CA THR A 222 25.63 -15.79 8.49
C THR A 222 26.81 -15.47 7.58
N GLN A 223 26.53 -14.88 6.41
CA GLN A 223 27.53 -14.67 5.37
C GLN A 223 27.80 -13.18 5.12
N MET A 224 29.04 -12.86 4.72
CA MET A 224 29.41 -11.49 4.35
C MET A 224 28.64 -10.99 3.11
N VAL A 225 28.30 -11.91 2.19
CA VAL A 225 27.53 -11.57 0.99
C VAL A 225 26.14 -11.04 1.37
N ASP A 226 25.50 -11.61 2.38
CA ASP A 226 24.20 -11.17 2.88
C ASP A 226 24.28 -9.74 3.45
N SER A 227 25.34 -9.46 4.23
CA SER A 227 25.59 -8.11 4.73
C SER A 227 25.71 -7.09 3.59
N ARG A 228 26.46 -7.44 2.53
CA ARG A 228 26.59 -6.59 1.34
C ARG A 228 25.28 -6.43 0.59
N THR A 229 24.48 -7.47 0.51
CA THR A 229 23.16 -7.40 -0.12
C THR A 229 22.24 -6.41 0.59
N ILE A 230 22.27 -6.38 1.93
CA ILE A 230 21.43 -5.47 2.74
C ILE A 230 22.03 -4.05 2.76
N LEU A 231 23.30 -3.93 3.17
CA LEU A 231 23.92 -2.65 3.55
C LEU A 231 24.86 -2.05 2.49
N ASP A 232 25.09 -2.76 1.38
CA ASP A 232 26.18 -2.48 0.42
C ASP A 232 27.59 -2.53 1.05
N ARG A 233 27.71 -3.02 2.29
CA ARG A 233 28.94 -3.14 3.08
C ARG A 233 28.97 -4.43 3.91
N SER A 234 30.14 -4.87 4.26
CA SER A 234 30.32 -5.93 5.25
C SER A 234 30.12 -5.40 6.67
N GLY A 235 29.85 -6.28 7.62
CA GLY A 235 29.75 -5.95 9.04
C GLY A 235 28.63 -6.71 9.77
N ALA A 236 27.48 -6.92 9.14
CA ALA A 236 26.35 -7.61 9.80
C ALA A 236 26.66 -9.08 10.16
N GLN A 237 27.59 -9.73 9.47
CA GLN A 237 28.06 -11.10 9.82
C GLN A 237 28.92 -11.14 11.11
N GLN A 238 29.41 -10.00 11.56
CA GLN A 238 30.20 -9.87 12.77
C GLN A 238 29.41 -9.50 14.01
N LEU A 239 28.11 -9.25 13.85
CA LEU A 239 27.21 -8.94 14.96
C LEU A 239 27.07 -10.15 15.89
N ILE A 240 26.75 -9.86 17.17
CA ILE A 240 26.62 -10.90 18.19
C ILE A 240 25.33 -11.70 18.02
N GLY A 241 24.26 -11.08 17.46
CA GLY A 241 22.89 -11.58 17.46
C GLY A 241 22.10 -11.05 18.64
N ARG A 242 20.93 -11.62 18.94
CA ARG A 242 20.07 -11.19 20.05
C ARG A 242 19.71 -9.69 20.00
N GLY A 243 19.39 -9.20 18.79
CA GLY A 243 19.02 -7.80 18.60
C GLY A 243 20.18 -6.85 18.33
N ASP A 244 21.45 -7.33 18.30
CA ASP A 244 22.57 -6.51 17.86
C ASP A 244 22.42 -6.25 16.34
N MET A 245 22.39 -4.99 15.92
CA MET A 245 22.09 -4.59 14.55
C MET A 245 22.91 -3.41 14.06
N LEU A 246 23.01 -3.30 12.74
CA LEU A 246 23.54 -2.13 12.05
C LEU A 246 22.38 -1.38 11.39
N ILE A 247 22.30 -0.09 11.66
CA ILE A 247 21.34 0.82 11.02
C ILE A 247 22.12 1.71 10.06
N SER A 248 21.73 1.66 8.78
CA SER A 248 22.31 2.51 7.73
C SER A 248 21.28 3.51 7.23
N TYR A 249 21.63 4.79 7.28
CA TYR A 249 20.85 5.88 6.72
C TYR A 249 21.77 7.01 6.29
N ASN A 250 21.53 7.61 5.10
CA ASN A 250 22.35 8.68 4.52
C ASN A 250 23.87 8.35 4.50
N ASN A 251 24.22 7.12 4.16
CA ASN A 251 25.60 6.60 4.15
C ASN A 251 26.30 6.49 5.52
N GLU A 252 25.62 6.84 6.58
CA GLU A 252 26.11 6.61 7.94
C GLU A 252 25.64 5.25 8.45
N ILE A 253 26.52 4.52 9.14
CA ILE A 253 26.20 3.26 9.79
C ILE A 253 26.39 3.42 11.29
N THR A 254 25.35 3.12 12.04
CA THR A 254 25.39 3.09 13.49
C THR A 254 25.09 1.68 13.98
N ARG A 255 25.92 1.16 14.87
CA ARG A 255 25.67 -0.10 15.58
C ARG A 255 24.79 0.18 16.79
N VAL A 256 23.68 -0.55 16.88
CA VAL A 256 22.68 -0.37 17.94
C VAL A 256 22.30 -1.74 18.49
N GLN A 257 22.24 -1.85 19.82
CA GLN A 257 21.58 -2.96 20.47
C GLN A 257 20.08 -2.65 20.50
N CYS A 258 19.30 -3.45 19.81
CA CYS A 258 17.84 -3.29 19.73
C CYS A 258 17.21 -3.33 21.11
N ALA A 259 16.22 -2.49 21.31
CA ALA A 259 15.34 -2.60 22.48
C ALA A 259 14.62 -3.95 22.44
N PHE A 260 14.56 -4.63 23.55
CA PHE A 260 13.84 -5.89 23.66
C PHE A 260 12.39 -5.58 24.03
N VAL A 261 11.48 -6.02 23.16
CA VAL A 261 10.03 -5.95 23.38
C VAL A 261 9.50 -7.35 23.12
N ASP A 262 9.09 -8.01 24.19
CA ASP A 262 8.64 -9.40 24.14
C ASP A 262 7.14 -9.50 23.80
N THR A 263 6.71 -10.67 23.35
CA THR A 263 5.30 -10.97 23.01
C THR A 263 4.33 -10.61 24.12
N PRO A 264 4.56 -10.97 25.41
CA PRO A 264 3.66 -10.58 26.49
C PRO A 264 3.51 -9.05 26.68
N GLU A 265 4.58 -8.28 26.42
CA GLU A 265 4.50 -6.82 26.49
C GLU A 265 3.65 -6.25 25.35
N VAL A 266 3.81 -6.77 24.14
CA VAL A 266 3.01 -6.38 22.98
C VAL A 266 1.53 -6.74 23.20
N GLU A 267 1.24 -7.93 23.71
CA GLU A 267 -0.11 -8.36 24.04
C GLU A 267 -0.75 -7.47 25.10
N ALA A 268 0.00 -7.11 26.14
CA ALA A 268 -0.49 -6.20 27.18
C ALA A 268 -0.84 -4.82 26.62
N ILE A 269 0.00 -4.27 25.70
CA ILE A 269 -0.25 -2.99 25.04
C ILE A 269 -1.48 -3.10 24.12
N ALA A 270 -1.57 -4.16 23.32
CA ALA A 270 -2.69 -4.37 22.41
C ALA A 270 -4.02 -4.51 23.18
N ASN A 271 -4.04 -5.28 24.28
CA ASN A 271 -5.21 -5.40 25.16
C ASN A 271 -5.61 -4.06 25.76
N TYR A 272 -4.65 -3.29 26.29
CA TYR A 272 -4.92 -1.98 26.86
C TYR A 272 -5.54 -1.01 25.85
N ILE A 273 -5.13 -1.09 24.57
CA ILE A 273 -5.70 -0.25 23.51
C ILE A 273 -7.10 -0.75 23.14
N ASP A 274 -7.30 -2.05 23.03
CA ASP A 274 -8.58 -2.69 22.67
C ASP A 274 -9.70 -2.37 23.70
N GLU A 275 -9.34 -2.27 24.99
CA GLU A 275 -10.26 -1.90 26.06
C GLU A 275 -10.74 -0.43 26.01
N GLN A 276 -10.12 0.40 25.17
CA GLN A 276 -10.51 1.80 25.01
C GLN A 276 -11.59 1.95 23.94
N VAL A 277 -12.25 3.12 23.93
CA VAL A 277 -13.24 3.43 22.90
C VAL A 277 -12.54 3.61 21.55
N GLY A 278 -12.78 2.70 20.61
CA GLY A 278 -12.27 2.73 19.26
C GLY A 278 -13.14 3.53 18.29
N PHE A 279 -12.80 3.47 17.01
CA PHE A 279 -13.65 3.95 15.94
C PHE A 279 -14.74 2.90 15.61
N ASP A 280 -15.81 3.30 14.94
CA ASP A 280 -16.89 2.41 14.55
C ASP A 280 -16.43 1.32 13.55
N SER A 281 -15.35 1.58 12.82
CA SER A 281 -14.74 0.64 11.87
C SER A 281 -13.24 0.86 11.74
N ALA A 282 -12.52 -0.13 11.22
CA ALA A 282 -11.14 0.03 10.78
C ALA A 282 -11.04 1.13 9.70
N TYR A 283 -9.84 1.65 9.48
CA TYR A 283 -9.62 2.60 8.38
C TYR A 283 -9.71 1.87 7.04
N MET A 284 -10.69 2.22 6.22
CA MET A 284 -10.92 1.56 4.95
C MET A 284 -10.02 2.14 3.85
N LEU A 285 -9.24 1.25 3.22
CA LEU A 285 -8.48 1.55 2.02
C LEU A 285 -9.39 1.44 0.79
N PRO A 286 -9.11 2.17 -0.31
CA PRO A 286 -9.87 2.07 -1.54
C PRO A 286 -9.94 0.63 -2.06
N GLU A 287 -11.06 0.24 -2.62
CA GLU A 287 -11.17 -1.05 -3.32
C GLU A 287 -10.24 -1.05 -4.54
N TYR A 288 -9.48 -2.14 -4.70
CA TYR A 288 -8.69 -2.34 -5.90
C TYR A 288 -9.53 -3.04 -6.95
N THR A 289 -9.90 -2.31 -8.00
CA THR A 289 -10.44 -2.90 -9.22
C THR A 289 -9.32 -3.06 -10.25
N PRO A 290 -9.16 -4.24 -10.90
CA PRO A 290 -8.12 -4.48 -11.91
C PRO A 290 -8.06 -3.45 -13.05
N ASP A 291 -9.14 -2.68 -13.24
CA ASP A 291 -9.24 -1.63 -14.26
C ASP A 291 -8.37 -0.39 -14.00
N MET A 292 -7.81 -0.24 -12.79
CA MET A 292 -6.93 0.90 -12.46
C MET A 292 -5.51 0.81 -13.07
N GLU A 293 -5.10 -0.31 -13.62
CA GLU A 293 -3.75 -0.45 -14.23
C GLU A 293 -3.61 0.16 -15.64
N GLY A 294 -4.71 0.59 -16.27
CA GLY A 294 -4.74 1.12 -17.65
C GLY A 294 -4.78 2.63 -17.81
N GLY A 295 -4.78 3.41 -16.73
CA GLY A 295 -5.03 4.85 -16.77
C GLY A 295 -3.79 5.73 -16.68
N ASN A 296 -3.13 5.98 -17.80
CA ASN A 296 -2.39 7.23 -17.97
C ASN A 296 -3.36 8.29 -18.52
N ASN A 297 -3.58 9.36 -17.73
CA ASN A 297 -4.23 10.64 -18.06
C ASN A 297 -5.75 10.64 -18.34
N SER A 298 -6.53 10.98 -17.38
CA SER A 298 -7.27 12.26 -17.29
C SER A 298 -8.28 12.18 -16.16
N GLY A 299 -8.38 13.24 -15.38
CA GLY A 299 -9.16 13.31 -14.16
C GLY A 299 -10.67 13.14 -14.38
N GLY A 300 -11.35 12.64 -13.35
CA GLY A 300 -12.81 12.67 -13.26
C GLY A 300 -13.36 11.54 -12.39
N GLN A 301 -13.64 11.86 -11.18
CA GLN A 301 -14.71 11.49 -10.24
C GLN A 301 -15.56 10.21 -10.46
N GLY A 302 -15.68 9.43 -9.38
CA GLY A 302 -16.96 8.98 -8.81
C GLY A 302 -17.59 7.73 -9.40
N GLY A 303 -17.58 6.64 -8.62
CA GLY A 303 -18.47 5.50 -8.83
C GLY A 303 -19.94 5.91 -8.73
N GLY A 304 -20.75 5.42 -9.64
CA GLY A 304 -22.20 5.57 -9.70
C GLY A 304 -22.68 5.06 -11.03
N LEU A 305 -23.71 4.25 -11.01
CA LEU A 305 -24.47 3.75 -12.15
C LEU A 305 -24.52 4.77 -13.29
N GLY A 306 -24.07 4.38 -14.48
CA GLY A 306 -23.87 5.21 -15.64
C GLY A 306 -24.96 6.23 -15.92
N SER A 307 -24.62 7.49 -15.84
CA SER A 307 -25.35 8.54 -16.51
C SER A 307 -24.92 8.60 -17.98
N ILE A 308 -25.88 8.91 -18.83
CA ILE A 308 -25.80 8.97 -20.29
C ILE A 308 -24.66 9.87 -20.83
N SER A 309 -24.00 10.65 -19.97
CA SER A 309 -22.96 11.61 -20.33
C SER A 309 -21.53 11.05 -20.47
N ASP A 310 -21.30 9.77 -20.21
CA ASP A 310 -19.94 9.18 -20.19
C ASP A 310 -19.71 8.09 -21.25
N ARG A 311 -20.50 8.14 -22.34
CA ARG A 311 -20.35 7.21 -23.48
C ARG A 311 -19.03 7.48 -24.21
N ASP A 312 -18.32 6.41 -24.59
CA ASP A 312 -17.13 6.54 -25.46
C ASP A 312 -17.54 7.21 -26.79
N SER A 313 -16.68 8.06 -27.32
CA SER A 313 -16.93 8.80 -28.56
C SER A 313 -17.25 7.90 -29.77
N LEU A 314 -16.91 6.62 -29.71
CA LEU A 314 -17.22 5.62 -30.73
C LEU A 314 -18.48 4.80 -30.43
N PHE A 315 -19.13 5.02 -29.29
CA PHE A 315 -20.29 4.22 -28.85
C PHE A 315 -21.41 4.20 -29.88
N GLU A 316 -21.82 5.37 -30.34
CA GLU A 316 -22.94 5.52 -31.30
C GLU A 316 -22.64 4.88 -32.64
N GLU A 317 -21.44 5.06 -33.17
CA GLU A 317 -21.03 4.51 -34.44
C GLU A 317 -20.92 2.97 -34.38
N VAL A 318 -20.31 2.44 -33.30
CA VAL A 318 -20.19 0.99 -33.08
C VAL A 318 -21.56 0.36 -32.89
N ALA A 319 -22.48 1.00 -32.14
CA ALA A 319 -23.85 0.53 -31.94
C ALA A 319 -24.60 0.40 -33.26
N LYS A 320 -24.53 1.41 -34.14
CA LYS A 320 -25.14 1.39 -35.47
C LYS A 320 -24.61 0.26 -36.34
N GLN A 321 -23.29 0.06 -36.38
CA GLN A 321 -22.68 -1.00 -37.18
C GLN A 321 -23.01 -2.41 -36.66
N LEU A 322 -23.12 -2.59 -35.33
CA LEU A 322 -23.52 -3.87 -34.75
C LEU A 322 -24.98 -4.21 -35.07
N VAL A 323 -25.89 -3.26 -34.92
CA VAL A 323 -27.33 -3.45 -35.16
C VAL A 323 -27.62 -3.66 -36.67
N ASN A 324 -26.84 -3.01 -37.54
CA ASN A 324 -26.95 -3.20 -38.99
C ASN A 324 -26.30 -4.51 -39.49
N GLY A 325 -25.63 -5.26 -38.59
CA GLY A 325 -24.96 -6.51 -38.98
C GLY A 325 -23.63 -6.33 -39.72
N GLU A 326 -23.10 -5.12 -39.76
CA GLU A 326 -21.85 -4.79 -40.42
C GLU A 326 -20.59 -5.17 -39.60
N LEU A 327 -20.79 -5.37 -38.30
CA LEU A 327 -19.73 -5.70 -37.33
C LEU A 327 -20.18 -6.85 -36.43
N ASN A 328 -19.28 -7.80 -36.18
CA ASN A 328 -19.54 -8.89 -35.23
C ASN A 328 -19.44 -8.38 -33.81
N PRO A 329 -20.35 -8.75 -32.87
CA PRO A 329 -20.37 -8.34 -31.50
C PRO A 329 -19.26 -9.03 -30.69
N SER A 330 -18.01 -8.63 -30.95
CA SER A 330 -16.82 -9.15 -30.28
C SER A 330 -15.81 -8.03 -30.04
N THR A 331 -15.15 -8.06 -28.90
CA THR A 331 -14.08 -7.11 -28.54
C THR A 331 -12.98 -7.06 -29.60
N SER A 332 -12.60 -8.23 -30.15
CA SER A 332 -11.59 -8.31 -31.22
C SER A 332 -12.07 -7.79 -32.56
N GLY A 333 -13.38 -7.83 -32.81
CA GLY A 333 -14.00 -7.23 -33.99
C GLY A 333 -13.92 -5.71 -33.97
N ILE A 334 -14.33 -5.11 -32.85
CA ILE A 334 -14.26 -3.67 -32.62
C ILE A 334 -12.80 -3.19 -32.64
N GLN A 335 -11.89 -3.89 -31.97
CA GLN A 335 -10.48 -3.57 -31.96
C GLN A 335 -9.89 -3.46 -33.37
N ARG A 336 -10.15 -4.44 -34.22
CA ARG A 336 -9.63 -4.46 -35.61
C ARG A 336 -10.27 -3.41 -36.50
N ARG A 337 -11.57 -3.19 -36.33
CA ARG A 337 -12.32 -2.25 -37.19
C ARG A 337 -11.92 -0.79 -36.94
N TYR A 338 -11.73 -0.44 -35.67
CA TYR A 338 -11.47 0.94 -35.25
C TYR A 338 -10.00 1.20 -34.88
N SER A 339 -9.13 0.20 -35.00
CA SER A 339 -7.70 0.28 -34.65
C SER A 339 -7.46 0.82 -33.22
N ILE A 340 -8.31 0.43 -32.27
CA ILE A 340 -8.24 0.84 -30.86
C ILE A 340 -7.64 -0.27 -30.00
N GLY A 341 -7.15 0.09 -28.80
CA GLY A 341 -6.61 -0.89 -27.86
C GLY A 341 -7.68 -1.87 -27.36
N TYR A 342 -7.28 -3.12 -27.01
CA TYR A 342 -8.19 -4.17 -26.53
C TYR A 342 -9.06 -3.72 -25.34
N ASN A 343 -8.47 -3.00 -24.39
CA ASN A 343 -9.18 -2.49 -23.20
C ASN A 343 -10.27 -1.44 -23.55
N ARG A 344 -10.02 -0.59 -24.52
CA ARG A 344 -11.03 0.38 -24.99
C ARG A 344 -12.16 -0.32 -25.72
N ALA A 345 -11.83 -1.31 -26.55
CA ALA A 345 -12.82 -2.14 -27.21
C ALA A 345 -13.67 -2.96 -26.21
N GLY A 346 -13.04 -3.45 -25.13
CA GLY A 346 -13.74 -4.12 -24.02
C GLY A 346 -14.75 -3.21 -23.35
N ARG A 347 -14.33 -2.02 -22.90
CA ARG A 347 -15.22 -1.01 -22.29
C ARG A 347 -16.39 -0.61 -23.19
N LEU A 348 -16.14 -0.46 -24.49
CA LEU A 348 -17.19 -0.22 -25.47
C LEU A 348 -18.21 -1.37 -25.50
N MET A 349 -17.74 -2.60 -25.46
CA MET A 349 -18.62 -3.77 -25.39
C MET A 349 -19.42 -3.82 -24.10
N ASP A 350 -18.86 -3.43 -22.99
CA ASP A 350 -19.54 -3.38 -21.67
C ASP A 350 -20.58 -2.25 -21.64
N GLN A 351 -20.31 -1.10 -22.25
CA GLN A 351 -21.29 -0.03 -22.44
C GLN A 351 -22.45 -0.45 -23.34
N LEU A 352 -22.15 -1.19 -24.42
CA LEU A 352 -23.19 -1.72 -25.32
C LEU A 352 -24.05 -2.80 -24.65
N GLU A 353 -23.47 -3.61 -23.75
CA GLU A 353 -24.20 -4.57 -22.92
C GLU A 353 -25.08 -3.86 -21.90
N ALA A 354 -24.55 -2.89 -21.18
CA ALA A 354 -25.30 -2.08 -20.21
C ALA A 354 -26.46 -1.31 -20.86
N ALA A 355 -26.31 -0.89 -22.12
CA ALA A 355 -27.36 -0.26 -22.93
C ALA A 355 -28.38 -1.27 -23.51
N GLY A 356 -28.20 -2.58 -23.30
CA GLY A 356 -29.09 -3.63 -23.81
C GLY A 356 -28.97 -3.87 -25.32
N ILE A 357 -27.92 -3.38 -25.95
CA ILE A 357 -27.71 -3.54 -27.41
C ILE A 357 -27.15 -4.93 -27.74
N VAL A 358 -26.27 -5.46 -26.85
CA VAL A 358 -25.71 -6.81 -27.00
C VAL A 358 -25.97 -7.65 -25.77
N SER A 359 -25.96 -8.99 -25.93
CA SER A 359 -26.13 -9.92 -24.81
C SER A 359 -24.91 -9.99 -23.91
N ALA A 360 -25.14 -10.39 -22.64
CA ALA A 360 -24.06 -10.69 -21.69
C ALA A 360 -23.10 -11.77 -22.21
N SER A 361 -21.85 -11.68 -21.80
CA SER A 361 -20.82 -12.68 -22.12
C SER A 361 -21.16 -14.04 -21.50
N GLN A 362 -21.38 -15.07 -22.30
CA GLN A 362 -21.62 -16.44 -21.85
C GLN A 362 -20.43 -17.33 -22.25
N GLY A 363 -19.37 -17.31 -21.45
CA GLY A 363 -18.25 -18.25 -21.47
C GLY A 363 -18.01 -18.98 -22.81
N GLY A 364 -17.34 -18.30 -23.78
CA GLY A 364 -16.92 -18.90 -25.06
C GLY A 364 -17.95 -18.88 -26.20
N LYS A 365 -19.18 -18.42 -25.97
CA LYS A 365 -20.16 -18.21 -27.05
C LYS A 365 -20.10 -16.77 -27.56
N PRO A 366 -20.23 -16.51 -28.88
CA PRO A 366 -20.30 -15.15 -29.41
C PRO A 366 -21.54 -14.44 -28.85
N ARG A 367 -21.39 -13.15 -28.46
CA ARG A 367 -22.48 -12.29 -28.02
C ARG A 367 -23.48 -12.11 -29.18
N GLN A 368 -24.75 -11.88 -28.85
CA GLN A 368 -25.82 -11.65 -29.82
C GLN A 368 -26.27 -10.19 -29.74
N VAL A 369 -26.64 -9.60 -30.87
CA VAL A 369 -27.30 -8.30 -30.93
C VAL A 369 -28.76 -8.48 -30.53
N LEU A 370 -29.22 -7.72 -29.53
CA LEU A 370 -30.55 -7.84 -28.93
C LEU A 370 -31.51 -6.73 -29.41
N MET A 371 -30.99 -5.66 -30.01
CA MET A 371 -31.73 -4.46 -30.37
C MET A 371 -31.88 -4.32 -31.88
N ASP A 372 -33.03 -3.84 -32.33
CA ASP A 372 -33.26 -3.51 -33.72
C ASP A 372 -32.92 -2.03 -34.05
N PRO A 373 -32.84 -1.65 -35.37
CA PRO A 373 -32.45 -0.28 -35.74
C PRO A 373 -33.42 0.81 -35.27
N ILE A 374 -34.71 0.51 -35.09
CA ILE A 374 -35.73 1.47 -34.70
C ILE A 374 -35.58 1.80 -33.21
N ASN A 375 -35.39 0.77 -32.40
CA ASN A 375 -35.21 0.93 -30.95
C ASN A 375 -33.86 1.58 -30.64
N LEU A 376 -32.81 1.30 -31.43
CA LEU A 376 -31.51 1.96 -31.28
C LEU A 376 -31.63 3.49 -31.50
N GLN A 377 -32.37 3.91 -32.54
CA GLN A 377 -32.53 5.34 -32.81
C GLN A 377 -33.24 6.04 -31.63
N SER A 378 -34.26 5.42 -31.05
CA SER A 378 -34.96 5.97 -29.88
C SER A 378 -34.04 6.05 -28.63
N LEU A 379 -33.07 5.16 -28.49
CA LEU A 379 -32.11 5.14 -27.39
C LEU A 379 -31.00 6.20 -27.58
N LEU A 380 -30.67 6.56 -28.79
CA LEU A 380 -29.66 7.58 -29.12
C LEU A 380 -30.22 9.00 -29.08
N ASP A 381 -31.52 9.17 -29.31
CA ASP A 381 -32.20 10.47 -29.32
C ASP A 381 -32.65 10.93 -27.90
N ASN A 382 -32.57 10.05 -26.87
CA ASN A 382 -32.81 10.32 -25.47
C ASN A 382 -31.50 10.51 -24.69
#